data_5e2611042d489dfc91e3a215c73a5911
#
_entry.id   5e2611042d489dfc91e3a215c73a5911
#
_cell.length_a   1.000
_cell.length_b   1.000
_cell.length_c   1.000
_cell.angle_alpha   90.00
_cell.angle_beta   90.00
_cell.angle_gamma   90.00
#
_symmetry.space_group_name_H-M   'P 1'
#
loop_
_entity.id
_entity.type
_entity.pdbx_description
1 polymer ?
#
loop_
_entity_poly.entity_id
_entity_poly.type
_entity_poly.pdbx_seq_one_letter_code
_entity_poly.pdbx_strand_id
1 'polypeptide(L)'
;MKIGIDLDEVLADFLLAVIKYHNLTYGTKLKRSQFLSYGLWKTWGGTEDEATQKLCDFYETPFFKNIQPVPSARKAIFTLKQNNDLFIITSRKNDIAETTQKWINKYFPNIFTEIYFANNYFQGGDSKTKAQICDEIGIDILIEDSMEYALECVNSKRKIFLLDCPWNQYPELPQGIRRFLSWDEIVQAI
;
A
#
# COMPACT_ATOMS: atom_id res chain seq x y z
N MET A 1 20.94 0.85 0.87
CA MET A 1 20.07 0.00 0.04
C MET A 1 18.95 0.84 -0.56
N LYS A 2 18.34 0.36 -1.64
CA LYS A 2 17.13 0.96 -2.22
C LYS A 2 15.92 0.19 -1.73
N ILE A 3 15.02 0.87 -1.05
CA ILE A 3 13.83 0.26 -0.46
C ILE A 3 12.58 0.85 -1.14
N GLY A 4 11.82 -0.01 -1.80
CA GLY A 4 10.49 0.29 -2.29
C GLY A 4 9.46 0.10 -1.19
N ILE A 5 8.45 0.95 -1.13
CA ILE A 5 7.44 0.94 -0.08
C ILE A 5 6.09 1.17 -0.74
N ASP A 6 5.16 0.26 -0.53
CA ASP A 6 3.76 0.51 -0.91
C ASP A 6 3.13 1.58 -0.03
N LEU A 7 2.01 2.11 -0.46
CA LEU A 7 1.37 3.23 0.22
C LEU A 7 0.19 2.78 1.09
N ASP A 8 -0.82 2.14 0.49
CA ASP A 8 -2.05 1.79 1.20
C ASP A 8 -1.82 0.56 2.08
N GLU A 9 -2.26 0.61 3.33
CA GLU A 9 -2.05 -0.41 4.38
C GLU A 9 -0.60 -0.58 4.85
N VAL A 10 0.36 0.01 4.16
CA VAL A 10 1.77 0.02 4.55
C VAL A 10 2.13 1.36 5.21
N LEU A 11 1.87 2.48 4.56
CA LEU A 11 2.09 3.83 5.11
C LEU A 11 0.79 4.51 5.52
N ALA A 12 -0.27 4.36 4.73
CA ALA A 12 -1.58 4.96 4.91
C ALA A 12 -2.58 3.91 5.40
N ASP A 13 -3.25 4.15 6.53
CA ASP A 13 -4.32 3.27 7.06
C ASP A 13 -5.61 3.46 6.23
N PHE A 14 -5.52 3.01 4.98
CA PHE A 14 -6.53 3.23 3.94
C PHE A 14 -7.84 2.50 4.27
N LEU A 15 -7.76 1.21 4.60
CA LEU A 15 -8.95 0.40 4.89
C LEU A 15 -9.73 0.94 6.08
N LEU A 16 -9.05 1.44 7.12
CA LEU A 16 -9.75 2.06 8.25
C LEU A 16 -10.54 3.29 7.82
N ALA A 17 -9.99 4.11 6.93
CA ALA A 17 -10.69 5.28 6.40
C ALA A 17 -11.88 4.87 5.50
N VAL A 18 -11.71 3.87 4.64
CA VAL A 18 -12.78 3.29 3.81
C VAL A 18 -13.89 2.71 4.68
N ILE A 19 -13.55 1.95 5.73
CA ILE A 19 -14.54 1.40 6.68
C ILE A 19 -15.35 2.50 7.34
N LYS A 20 -14.70 3.55 7.84
CA LYS A 20 -15.40 4.69 8.47
C LYS A 20 -16.35 5.37 7.50
N TYR A 21 -15.90 5.62 6.27
CA TYR A 21 -16.73 6.18 5.20
C TYR A 21 -17.93 5.27 4.90
N HIS A 22 -17.68 3.98 4.64
CA HIS A 22 -18.72 3.02 4.28
C HIS A 22 -19.77 2.87 5.39
N ASN A 23 -19.32 2.75 6.64
CA ASN A 23 -20.21 2.61 7.78
C ASN A 23 -21.11 3.84 7.94
N LEU A 24 -20.57 5.05 7.76
CA LEU A 24 -21.33 6.28 7.86
C LEU A 24 -22.31 6.46 6.69
N THR A 25 -21.84 6.21 5.46
CA THR A 25 -22.60 6.49 4.23
C THR A 25 -23.70 5.45 3.98
N TYR A 26 -23.41 4.18 4.26
CA TYR A 26 -24.32 3.06 3.95
C TYR A 26 -24.92 2.39 5.19
N GLY A 27 -24.71 2.95 6.39
CA GLY A 27 -25.30 2.44 7.65
C GLY A 27 -24.77 1.05 8.05
N THR A 28 -23.58 0.65 7.59
CA THR A 28 -22.99 -0.65 7.91
C THR A 28 -22.21 -0.63 9.24
N LYS A 29 -21.72 -1.80 9.68
CA LYS A 29 -20.92 -1.96 10.91
C LYS A 29 -19.66 -2.80 10.62
N LEU A 30 -19.01 -2.53 9.48
CA LEU A 30 -17.83 -3.25 9.04
C LEU A 30 -16.66 -3.04 10.01
N LYS A 31 -15.82 -4.08 10.14
CA LYS A 31 -14.59 -4.09 10.93
C LYS A 31 -13.45 -4.62 10.07
N ARG A 32 -12.21 -4.15 10.31
CA ARG A 32 -10.99 -4.58 9.60
C ARG A 32 -10.83 -6.12 9.56
N SER A 33 -11.12 -6.80 10.64
CA SER A 33 -11.00 -8.27 10.75
C SER A 33 -11.92 -9.08 9.83
N GLN A 34 -12.90 -8.44 9.19
CA GLN A 34 -13.81 -9.10 8.24
C GLN A 34 -13.24 -9.12 6.81
N PHE A 35 -12.22 -8.30 6.52
CA PHE A 35 -11.59 -8.21 5.20
C PHE A 35 -10.49 -9.26 5.07
N LEU A 36 -10.87 -10.47 4.66
CA LEU A 36 -9.96 -11.62 4.50
C LEU A 36 -9.42 -11.77 3.07
N SER A 37 -9.74 -10.84 2.20
CA SER A 37 -9.27 -10.79 0.82
C SER A 37 -9.13 -9.36 0.35
N TYR A 38 -8.32 -9.13 -0.67
CA TYR A 38 -8.06 -7.81 -1.23
C TYR A 38 -9.28 -7.15 -1.90
N GLY A 39 -10.23 -7.96 -2.38
CA GLY A 39 -11.48 -7.48 -3.00
C GLY A 39 -12.49 -6.98 -1.97
N LEU A 40 -12.66 -5.67 -1.85
CA LEU A 40 -13.55 -5.04 -0.86
C LEU A 40 -15.01 -5.50 -0.99
N TRP A 41 -15.52 -5.71 -2.23
CA TRP A 41 -16.89 -6.18 -2.47
C TRP A 41 -17.20 -7.54 -1.83
N LYS A 42 -16.20 -8.39 -1.65
CA LYS A 42 -16.37 -9.69 -0.99
C LYS A 42 -16.79 -9.57 0.48
N THR A 43 -16.51 -8.42 1.09
CA THR A 43 -16.85 -8.14 2.49
C THR A 43 -18.06 -7.23 2.63
N TRP A 44 -18.14 -6.16 1.84
CA TRP A 44 -19.25 -5.22 1.98
C TRP A 44 -20.45 -5.53 1.08
N GLY A 45 -20.34 -6.56 0.21
CA GLY A 45 -21.38 -6.99 -0.73
C GLY A 45 -21.41 -6.17 -2.02
N GLY A 46 -22.20 -6.66 -2.97
CA GLY A 46 -22.31 -6.08 -4.30
C GLY A 46 -21.31 -6.67 -5.30
N THR A 47 -21.15 -6.00 -6.42
CA THR A 47 -20.22 -6.37 -7.49
C THR A 47 -18.90 -5.62 -7.40
N GLU A 48 -17.91 -6.02 -8.18
CA GLU A 48 -16.62 -5.32 -8.30
C GLU A 48 -16.79 -3.91 -8.86
N ASP A 49 -17.68 -3.74 -9.84
CA ASP A 49 -17.98 -2.42 -10.43
C ASP A 49 -18.63 -1.49 -9.43
N GLU A 50 -19.58 -1.98 -8.62
CA GLU A 50 -20.17 -1.20 -7.54
C GLU A 50 -19.13 -0.80 -6.48
N ALA A 51 -18.20 -1.68 -6.16
CA ALA A 51 -17.12 -1.39 -5.25
C ALA A 51 -16.16 -0.33 -5.82
N THR A 52 -15.86 -0.42 -7.11
CA THR A 52 -15.06 0.57 -7.82
C THR A 52 -15.72 1.95 -7.77
N GLN A 53 -17.04 2.02 -8.02
CA GLN A 53 -17.78 3.28 -7.93
C GLN A 53 -17.75 3.85 -6.51
N LYS A 54 -17.99 3.02 -5.49
CA LYS A 54 -17.91 3.45 -4.08
C LYS A 54 -16.52 3.97 -3.70
N LEU A 55 -15.45 3.39 -4.25
CA LEU A 55 -14.10 3.91 -4.06
C LEU A 55 -13.87 5.24 -4.79
N CYS A 56 -14.41 5.42 -5.99
CA CYS A 56 -14.36 6.71 -6.68
C CYS A 56 -15.05 7.79 -5.83
N ASP A 57 -16.23 7.49 -5.30
CA ASP A 57 -16.95 8.40 -4.41
C ASP A 57 -16.16 8.71 -3.12
N PHE A 58 -15.52 7.68 -2.54
CA PHE A 58 -14.66 7.85 -1.35
C PHE A 58 -13.48 8.79 -1.60
N TYR A 59 -12.85 8.75 -2.77
CA TYR A 59 -11.70 9.60 -3.10
C TYR A 59 -12.03 11.10 -3.07
N GLU A 60 -13.29 11.47 -3.29
CA GLU A 60 -13.72 12.87 -3.22
C GLU A 60 -14.01 13.36 -1.79
N THR A 61 -14.01 12.45 -0.82
CA THR A 61 -14.42 12.76 0.55
C THR A 61 -13.28 13.29 1.43
N PRO A 62 -13.64 13.96 2.53
CA PRO A 62 -12.69 14.28 3.59
C PRO A 62 -12.05 13.04 4.24
N PHE A 63 -12.70 11.87 4.19
CA PHE A 63 -12.15 10.62 4.72
C PHE A 63 -10.86 10.24 4.00
N PHE A 64 -10.84 10.30 2.68
CA PHE A 64 -9.64 10.05 1.88
C PHE A 64 -8.53 11.08 2.13
N LYS A 65 -8.90 12.37 2.11
CA LYS A 65 -7.95 13.48 2.30
C LYS A 65 -7.29 13.48 3.69
N ASN A 66 -7.93 12.86 4.69
CA ASN A 66 -7.47 12.80 6.08
C ASN A 66 -7.09 11.40 6.57
N ILE A 67 -6.77 10.46 5.66
CA ILE A 67 -6.24 9.15 6.03
C ILE A 67 -5.07 9.34 7.01
N GLN A 68 -5.06 8.57 8.10
CA GLN A 68 -3.96 8.61 9.05
C GLN A 68 -2.84 7.67 8.64
N PRO A 69 -1.59 7.96 8.96
CA PRO A 69 -0.51 6.98 8.80
C PRO A 69 -0.77 5.71 9.62
N VAL A 70 -0.34 4.57 9.09
CA VAL A 70 -0.27 3.31 9.86
C VAL A 70 0.55 3.54 11.13
N PRO A 71 0.12 3.01 12.29
CA PRO A 71 0.87 3.13 13.53
C PRO A 71 2.33 2.71 13.37
N SER A 72 3.24 3.46 13.97
CA SER A 72 4.71 3.30 13.90
C SER A 72 5.33 3.54 12.52
N ALA A 73 4.59 3.61 11.41
CA ALA A 73 5.16 3.81 10.06
C ALA A 73 6.04 5.07 9.99
N ARG A 74 5.58 6.20 10.54
CA ARG A 74 6.37 7.45 10.51
C ARG A 74 7.73 7.27 11.17
N LYS A 75 7.77 6.75 12.41
CA LYS A 75 9.03 6.52 13.13
C LYS A 75 9.94 5.59 12.34
N ALA A 76 9.41 4.48 11.84
CA ALA A 76 10.15 3.50 11.06
C ALA A 76 10.77 4.11 9.79
N ILE A 77 10.00 4.85 9.03
CA ILE A 77 10.44 5.50 7.79
C ILE A 77 11.55 6.52 8.05
N PHE A 78 11.44 7.35 9.08
CA PHE A 78 12.49 8.28 9.47
C PHE A 78 13.77 7.55 9.90
N THR A 79 13.67 6.40 10.54
CA THR A 79 14.84 5.58 10.91
C THR A 79 15.48 4.96 9.66
N LEU A 80 14.69 4.36 8.76
CA LEU A 80 15.20 3.72 7.54
C LEU A 80 15.88 4.73 6.61
N LYS A 81 15.35 5.96 6.53
CA LYS A 81 15.91 7.04 5.68
C LYS A 81 17.35 7.39 6.03
N GLN A 82 17.81 7.16 7.24
CA GLN A 82 19.16 7.52 7.66
C GLN A 82 20.26 6.83 6.85
N ASN A 83 19.98 5.58 6.40
CA ASN A 83 21.00 4.77 5.73
C ASN A 83 20.51 4.15 4.39
N ASN A 84 19.33 4.56 3.90
CA ASN A 84 18.72 3.96 2.72
C ASN A 84 18.09 5.03 1.81
N ASP A 85 18.00 4.71 0.52
CA ASP A 85 17.18 5.44 -0.44
C ASP A 85 15.79 4.85 -0.44
N LEU A 86 14.78 5.67 -0.12
CA LEU A 86 13.40 5.23 -0.01
C LEU A 86 12.57 5.71 -1.21
N PHE A 87 11.78 4.80 -1.78
CA PHE A 87 10.91 5.04 -2.92
C PHE A 87 9.48 4.61 -2.58
N ILE A 88 8.48 5.37 -3.01
CA ILE A 88 7.10 4.90 -2.97
C ILE A 88 6.78 4.24 -4.31
N ILE A 89 6.17 3.04 -4.26
CA ILE A 89 5.71 2.30 -5.44
C ILE A 89 4.27 1.85 -5.16
N THR A 90 3.30 2.63 -5.65
CA THR A 90 1.88 2.45 -5.33
C THR A 90 1.06 2.12 -6.56
N SER A 91 -0.03 1.36 -6.38
CA SER A 91 -1.04 1.10 -7.41
C SER A 91 -2.19 2.12 -7.40
N ARG A 92 -2.07 3.22 -6.67
CA ARG A 92 -3.04 4.32 -6.75
C ARG A 92 -3.10 4.88 -8.17
N LYS A 93 -4.31 5.24 -8.61
CA LYS A 93 -4.53 5.83 -9.93
C LYS A 93 -3.89 7.22 -10.04
N ASN A 94 -3.47 7.59 -11.24
CA ASN A 94 -2.91 8.92 -11.53
C ASN A 94 -3.90 10.06 -11.25
N ASP A 95 -5.20 9.81 -11.35
CA ASP A 95 -6.26 10.79 -11.10
C ASP A 95 -6.21 11.37 -9.67
N ILE A 96 -5.68 10.59 -8.71
CA ILE A 96 -5.51 11.00 -7.31
C ILE A 96 -4.04 11.29 -6.95
N ALA A 97 -3.15 11.41 -7.94
CA ALA A 97 -1.72 11.61 -7.71
C ALA A 97 -1.42 12.90 -6.92
N GLU A 98 -2.07 14.01 -7.27
CA GLU A 98 -1.87 15.28 -6.55
C GLU A 98 -2.27 15.19 -5.07
N THR A 99 -3.42 14.57 -4.78
CA THR A 99 -3.88 14.36 -3.40
C THR A 99 -2.95 13.41 -2.66
N THR A 100 -2.47 12.37 -3.32
CA THR A 100 -1.48 11.42 -2.79
C THR A 100 -0.17 12.14 -2.44
N GLN A 101 0.35 12.97 -3.34
CA GLN A 101 1.58 13.75 -3.11
C GLN A 101 1.42 14.72 -1.93
N LYS A 102 0.28 15.41 -1.82
CA LYS A 102 -0.02 16.30 -0.69
C LYS A 102 -0.03 15.54 0.63
N TRP A 103 -0.62 14.34 0.65
CA TRP A 103 -0.64 13.47 1.81
C TRP A 103 0.77 13.02 2.22
N ILE A 104 1.59 12.58 1.26
CA ILE A 104 2.98 12.18 1.49
C ILE A 104 3.78 13.35 2.07
N ASN A 105 3.70 14.54 1.46
CA ASN A 105 4.40 15.72 1.93
C ASN A 105 3.99 16.15 3.35
N LYS A 106 2.71 15.94 3.71
CA LYS A 106 2.20 16.24 5.04
C LYS A 106 2.79 15.34 6.12
N TYR A 107 2.90 14.04 5.87
CA TYR A 107 3.28 13.06 6.89
C TYR A 107 4.73 12.62 6.81
N PHE A 108 5.35 12.71 5.64
CA PHE A 108 6.72 12.26 5.33
C PHE A 108 7.49 13.32 4.51
N PRO A 109 7.64 14.56 5.00
CA PRO A 109 8.27 15.63 4.23
C PRO A 109 9.73 15.31 3.91
N ASN A 110 10.12 15.42 2.63
CA ASN A 110 11.49 15.25 2.12
C ASN A 110 12.14 13.88 2.44
N ILE A 111 11.32 12.82 2.56
CA ILE A 111 11.81 11.48 2.91
C ILE A 111 12.08 10.66 1.66
N PHE A 112 11.12 10.60 0.75
CA PHE A 112 11.21 9.73 -0.41
C PHE A 112 11.99 10.38 -1.55
N THR A 113 12.80 9.57 -2.22
CA THR A 113 13.57 9.98 -3.39
C THR A 113 12.63 10.24 -4.56
N GLU A 114 11.66 9.35 -4.77
CA GLU A 114 10.68 9.45 -5.85
C GLU A 114 9.42 8.64 -5.52
N ILE A 115 8.32 8.94 -6.23
CA ILE A 115 7.03 8.27 -6.11
C ILE A 115 6.63 7.75 -7.48
N TYR A 116 6.37 6.44 -7.55
CA TYR A 116 5.96 5.75 -8.76
C TYR A 116 4.52 5.25 -8.64
N PHE A 117 3.71 5.56 -9.65
CA PHE A 117 2.35 5.09 -9.80
C PHE A 117 2.34 3.92 -10.78
N ALA A 118 2.14 2.71 -10.27
CA ALA A 118 2.13 1.47 -11.03
C ALA A 118 0.72 1.08 -11.50
N ASN A 119 0.65 0.17 -12.48
CA ASN A 119 -0.59 -0.49 -12.92
C ASN A 119 -1.70 0.47 -13.41
N ASN A 120 -1.33 1.62 -13.97
CA ASN A 120 -2.27 2.62 -14.48
C ASN A 120 -2.69 2.32 -15.93
N TYR A 121 -3.31 1.15 -16.19
CA TYR A 121 -3.65 0.67 -17.53
C TYR A 121 -4.75 1.48 -18.25
N PHE A 122 -5.48 2.34 -17.55
CA PHE A 122 -6.67 3.01 -18.10
C PHE A 122 -6.39 4.32 -18.87
N GLN A 123 -5.16 4.83 -18.88
CA GLN A 123 -4.84 6.14 -19.48
C GLN A 123 -4.04 6.08 -20.80
N GLY A 124 -3.99 4.91 -21.46
CA GLY A 124 -3.41 4.78 -22.82
C GLY A 124 -1.90 5.06 -22.92
N GLY A 125 -1.18 5.03 -21.81
CA GLY A 125 0.28 5.10 -21.73
C GLY A 125 0.90 3.74 -21.40
N ASP A 126 2.22 3.64 -21.51
CA ASP A 126 2.99 2.48 -21.07
C ASP A 126 2.91 2.36 -19.54
N SER A 127 1.86 1.69 -19.06
CA SER A 127 1.70 1.42 -17.63
C SER A 127 2.66 0.32 -17.21
N LYS A 128 3.58 0.66 -16.30
CA LYS A 128 4.51 -0.31 -15.73
C LYS A 128 3.90 -1.02 -14.54
N THR A 129 4.20 -2.30 -14.41
CA THR A 129 3.87 -3.05 -13.19
C THR A 129 4.80 -2.64 -12.03
N LYS A 130 4.43 -2.98 -10.78
CA LYS A 130 5.31 -2.76 -9.63
C LYS A 130 6.66 -3.49 -9.82
N ALA A 131 6.64 -4.71 -10.38
CA ALA A 131 7.84 -5.50 -10.64
C ALA A 131 8.78 -4.79 -11.63
N GLN A 132 8.25 -4.28 -12.75
CA GLN A 132 9.02 -3.54 -13.74
C GLN A 132 9.67 -2.29 -13.16
N ILE A 133 8.91 -1.50 -12.37
CA ILE A 133 9.44 -0.31 -11.69
C ILE A 133 10.56 -0.71 -10.72
N CYS A 134 10.33 -1.75 -9.91
CA CYS A 134 11.34 -2.24 -8.97
C CYS A 134 12.62 -2.71 -9.68
N ASP A 135 12.51 -3.35 -10.85
CA ASP A 135 13.66 -3.83 -11.63
C ASP A 135 14.45 -2.64 -12.21
N GLU A 136 13.76 -1.65 -12.77
CA GLU A 136 14.41 -0.46 -13.35
C GLU A 136 15.17 0.38 -12.33
N ILE A 137 14.59 0.54 -11.14
CA ILE A 137 15.22 1.30 -10.05
C ILE A 137 16.31 0.48 -9.37
N GLY A 138 16.21 -0.85 -9.42
CA GLY A 138 17.08 -1.79 -8.69
C GLY A 138 16.74 -1.81 -7.20
N ILE A 139 15.47 -2.03 -6.86
CA ILE A 139 14.99 -2.16 -5.48
C ILE A 139 15.52 -3.44 -4.86
N ASP A 140 16.17 -3.33 -3.70
CA ASP A 140 16.70 -4.46 -2.93
C ASP A 140 15.64 -5.12 -2.05
N ILE A 141 14.77 -4.29 -1.44
CA ILE A 141 13.66 -4.72 -0.58
C ILE A 141 12.41 -3.96 -0.98
N LEU A 142 11.29 -4.67 -1.17
CA LEU A 142 9.97 -4.06 -1.29
C LEU A 142 9.17 -4.37 -0.02
N ILE A 143 8.60 -3.34 0.60
CA ILE A 143 7.67 -3.45 1.74
C ILE A 143 6.25 -3.33 1.20
N GLU A 144 5.43 -4.34 1.44
CA GLU A 144 4.14 -4.59 0.79
C GLU A 144 3.13 -5.21 1.78
N ASP A 145 1.82 -5.13 1.50
CA ASP A 145 0.78 -5.83 2.25
C ASP A 145 0.05 -6.89 1.40
N SER A 146 0.13 -6.78 0.07
CA SER A 146 -0.51 -7.69 -0.87
C SER A 146 0.38 -8.85 -1.24
N MET A 147 -0.11 -10.09 -1.04
CA MET A 147 0.59 -11.29 -1.49
C MET A 147 0.69 -11.35 -3.02
N GLU A 148 -0.29 -10.84 -3.75
CA GLU A 148 -0.29 -10.83 -5.22
C GLU A 148 0.89 -10.00 -5.73
N TYR A 149 1.06 -8.77 -5.24
CA TYR A 149 2.22 -7.94 -5.60
C TYR A 149 3.54 -8.48 -5.05
N ALA A 150 3.51 -9.12 -3.87
CA ALA A 150 4.69 -9.78 -3.32
C ALA A 150 5.21 -10.88 -4.27
N LEU A 151 4.30 -11.73 -4.79
CA LEU A 151 4.62 -12.78 -5.75
C LEU A 151 5.09 -12.24 -7.10
N GLU A 152 4.48 -11.16 -7.58
CA GLU A 152 4.89 -10.49 -8.82
C GLU A 152 6.31 -9.90 -8.71
N CYS A 153 6.65 -9.35 -7.53
CA CYS A 153 7.86 -8.57 -7.34
C CYS A 153 9.06 -9.36 -6.83
N VAL A 154 8.85 -10.51 -6.17
CA VAL A 154 9.96 -11.30 -5.61
C VAL A 154 10.84 -11.89 -6.71
N ASN A 155 12.16 -11.81 -6.54
CA ASN A 155 13.14 -12.48 -7.42
C ASN A 155 14.41 -12.83 -6.65
N SER A 156 15.44 -13.37 -7.33
CA SER A 156 16.69 -13.79 -6.70
C SER A 156 17.51 -12.65 -6.05
N LYS A 157 17.23 -11.41 -6.41
CA LYS A 157 17.96 -10.22 -5.91
C LYS A 157 17.13 -9.36 -4.95
N ARG A 158 15.79 -9.39 -5.09
CA ARG A 158 14.87 -8.58 -4.29
C ARG A 158 14.11 -9.43 -3.30
N LYS A 159 14.13 -9.01 -2.05
CA LYS A 159 13.31 -9.57 -0.97
C LYS A 159 12.03 -8.77 -0.80
N ILE A 160 10.96 -9.45 -0.37
CA ILE A 160 9.70 -8.82 -0.02
C ILE A 160 9.48 -8.92 1.48
N PHE A 161 9.26 -7.77 2.12
CA PHE A 161 8.85 -7.66 3.51
C PHE A 161 7.36 -7.38 3.54
N LEU A 162 6.58 -8.42 3.86
CA LEU A 162 5.13 -8.37 3.85
C LEU A 162 4.62 -7.93 5.22
N LEU A 163 3.99 -6.77 5.30
CA LEU A 163 3.38 -6.30 6.56
C LEU A 163 2.10 -7.10 6.83
N ASP A 164 1.96 -7.61 8.06
CA ASP A 164 0.87 -8.49 8.46
C ASP A 164 -0.49 -7.82 8.33
N CYS A 165 -1.36 -8.46 7.53
CA CYS A 165 -2.72 -8.01 7.27
C CYS A 165 -3.68 -9.21 7.23
N PRO A 166 -4.99 -9.05 7.52
CA PRO A 166 -5.93 -10.17 7.51
C PRO A 166 -6.05 -10.91 6.17
N TRP A 167 -5.76 -10.25 5.05
CA TRP A 167 -5.85 -10.82 3.70
C TRP A 167 -4.58 -11.52 3.22
N ASN A 168 -3.46 -11.44 3.96
CA ASN A 168 -2.21 -12.07 3.57
C ASN A 168 -1.78 -13.23 4.47
N GLN A 169 -2.72 -13.90 5.12
CA GLN A 169 -2.50 -15.00 6.08
C GLN A 169 -2.28 -16.34 5.39
N TYR A 170 -1.21 -16.44 4.60
CA TYR A 170 -0.82 -17.71 3.96
C TYR A 170 0.02 -18.55 4.93
N PRO A 171 -0.24 -19.87 5.06
CA PRO A 171 0.48 -20.75 6.01
C PRO A 171 1.96 -20.91 5.65
N GLU A 172 2.28 -20.87 4.36
CA GLU A 172 3.64 -20.96 3.85
C GLU A 172 3.91 -19.79 2.92
N LEU A 173 5.08 -19.18 3.06
CA LEU A 173 5.52 -18.07 2.22
C LEU A 173 6.61 -18.55 1.25
N PRO A 174 6.54 -18.17 -0.03
CA PRO A 174 7.57 -18.44 -1.00
C PRO A 174 8.94 -17.89 -0.57
N GLN A 175 10.00 -18.50 -1.08
CA GLN A 175 11.36 -18.04 -0.85
C GLN A 175 11.52 -16.56 -1.26
N GLY A 176 12.16 -15.77 -0.42
CA GLY A 176 12.36 -14.34 -0.65
C GLY A 176 11.24 -13.45 -0.09
N ILE A 177 10.13 -14.02 0.36
CA ILE A 177 9.04 -13.29 1.04
C ILE A 177 9.07 -13.62 2.53
N ARG A 178 9.03 -12.58 3.37
CA ARG A 178 8.94 -12.73 4.83
C ARG A 178 7.85 -11.81 5.37
N ARG A 179 6.96 -12.33 6.23
CA ARG A 179 5.94 -11.54 6.93
C ARG A 179 6.49 -10.99 8.23
N PHE A 180 6.10 -9.74 8.53
CA PHE A 180 6.44 -9.01 9.74
C PHE A 180 5.16 -8.49 10.40
N LEU A 181 5.06 -8.62 11.71
CA LEU A 181 3.87 -8.21 12.45
C LEU A 181 3.78 -6.69 12.65
N SER A 182 4.89 -5.99 12.48
CA SER A 182 4.96 -4.54 12.72
C SER A 182 6.10 -3.87 11.96
N TRP A 183 6.02 -2.55 11.85
CA TRP A 183 7.10 -1.71 11.37
C TRP A 183 8.37 -1.81 12.23
N ASP A 184 8.25 -2.02 13.54
CA ASP A 184 9.41 -2.16 14.42
C ASP A 184 10.21 -3.43 14.10
N GLU A 185 9.53 -4.54 13.76
CA GLU A 185 10.20 -5.77 13.29
C GLU A 185 10.87 -5.58 11.92
N ILE A 186 10.25 -4.82 11.01
CA ILE A 186 10.83 -4.50 9.69
C ILE A 186 12.13 -3.72 9.88
N VAL A 187 12.12 -2.68 10.74
CA VAL A 187 13.32 -1.86 11.01
C VAL A 187 14.45 -2.68 11.62
N GLN A 188 14.14 -3.66 12.47
CA GLN A 188 15.14 -4.55 13.08
C GLN A 188 15.74 -5.54 12.07
N ALA A 189 15.04 -5.84 10.96
CA ALA A 189 15.46 -6.80 9.96
C ALA A 189 16.26 -6.17 8.81
N ILE A 190 16.31 -4.84 8.72
CA ILE A 190 17.08 -4.04 7.77
C ILE A 190 18.35 -3.51 8.39
#